data_b6dc3332bee5fd1c345cce0c90729218
#
_entry.id   b6dc3332bee5fd1c345cce0c90729218
#
_cell.length_a   1.000
_cell.length_b   1.000
_cell.length_c   1.000
_cell.angle_alpha   90.00
_cell.angle_beta   90.00
_cell.angle_gamma   90.00
#
_symmetry.space_group_name_H-M   'P 1'
#
loop_
_entity.id
_entity.type
_entity.pdbx_description
1 polymer ?
#
loop_
_entity_poly.entity_id
_entity_poly.type
_entity_poly.pdbx_seq_one_letter_code
_entity_poly.pdbx_strand_id
1 'polypeptide(L)'
;MSSDLPGFFEGTEMPTAGWWEALWPDPAGVLATVGVKPGMDVTDLCSGDGWFTLQIAKIARRVVAIDIDRNLLEVARHRLAESGVTNCDFVAGDAYELAKLAPRPGDFVFLANAFHGVPDRLRLAQAVRETLKPKGHFGVVNWHQRPREETSIFGEPRGPATELRLSPEETIKSIEAGGLKLTQLVEVPPYHYGVVFERSPS
;
A
#
# COMPACT_ATOMS: atom_id res chain seq x y z
N MET A 1 -9.84 8.69 15.36
CA MET A 1 -8.83 9.71 15.73
C MET A 1 -7.80 9.97 14.61
N SER A 2 -7.46 8.99 13.76
CA SER A 2 -6.49 9.19 12.69
C SER A 2 -6.98 10.09 11.53
N SER A 3 -8.28 10.11 11.24
CA SER A 3 -8.89 10.96 10.19
C SER A 3 -8.71 12.47 10.38
N ASP A 4 -8.34 12.91 11.57
CA ASP A 4 -8.14 14.34 11.89
C ASP A 4 -6.69 14.82 11.64
N LEU A 5 -5.80 13.91 11.19
CA LEU A 5 -4.41 14.28 10.90
C LEU A 5 -4.33 15.03 9.56
N PRO A 6 -3.64 16.18 9.48
CA PRO A 6 -3.38 16.86 8.22
C PRO A 6 -2.65 15.94 7.23
N GLY A 7 -3.19 15.82 6.02
CA GLY A 7 -2.65 14.93 4.99
C GLY A 7 -3.16 13.47 5.07
N PHE A 8 -4.05 13.15 6.01
CA PHE A 8 -4.70 11.85 6.08
C PHE A 8 -5.58 11.62 4.85
N PHE A 9 -5.49 10.44 4.25
CA PHE A 9 -6.29 10.11 3.07
C PHE A 9 -7.66 9.59 3.47
N GLU A 10 -8.70 10.17 2.90
CA GLU A 10 -10.09 9.81 3.19
C GLU A 10 -10.37 8.31 2.93
N GLY A 11 -11.13 7.69 3.83
CA GLY A 11 -11.55 6.29 3.71
C GLY A 11 -10.46 5.26 4.03
N THR A 12 -9.37 5.68 4.69
CA THR A 12 -8.22 4.81 5.03
C THR A 12 -8.11 4.50 6.52
N GLU A 13 -9.18 4.69 7.28
CA GLU A 13 -9.21 4.37 8.71
C GLU A 13 -8.89 2.89 8.96
N MET A 14 -8.05 2.66 9.99
CA MET A 14 -7.66 1.29 10.35
C MET A 14 -8.84 0.50 10.90
N PRO A 15 -9.06 -0.73 10.41
CA PRO A 15 -10.09 -1.61 10.92
C PRO A 15 -9.72 -2.19 12.29
N THR A 16 -10.71 -2.80 12.95
CA THR A 16 -10.51 -3.55 14.20
C THR A 16 -9.67 -4.81 13.99
N ALA A 17 -9.05 -5.31 15.07
CA ALA A 17 -8.24 -6.52 15.04
C ALA A 17 -9.00 -7.73 14.44
N GLY A 18 -8.30 -8.59 13.72
CA GLY A 18 -8.86 -9.79 13.07
C GLY A 18 -9.55 -9.53 11.72
N TRP A 19 -9.81 -8.26 11.39
CA TRP A 19 -10.43 -7.89 10.13
C TRP A 19 -9.55 -8.25 8.92
N TRP A 20 -8.26 -7.99 9.00
CA TRP A 20 -7.29 -8.33 7.96
C TRP A 20 -7.17 -9.84 7.76
N GLU A 21 -7.17 -10.63 8.85
CA GLU A 21 -7.13 -12.10 8.77
C GLU A 21 -8.37 -12.67 8.08
N ALA A 22 -9.54 -12.07 8.35
CA ALA A 22 -10.78 -12.49 7.71
C ALA A 22 -10.82 -12.11 6.22
N LEU A 23 -10.24 -10.95 5.85
CA LEU A 23 -10.18 -10.49 4.46
C LEU A 23 -9.14 -11.28 3.65
N TRP A 24 -7.93 -11.42 4.20
CA TRP A 24 -6.80 -12.08 3.54
C TRP A 24 -6.11 -13.07 4.48
N PRO A 25 -6.62 -14.33 4.56
CA PRO A 25 -5.98 -15.37 5.36
C PRO A 25 -4.53 -15.68 4.94
N ASP A 26 -4.20 -15.38 3.68
CA ASP A 26 -2.85 -15.51 3.11
C ASP A 26 -2.33 -14.16 2.58
N PRO A 27 -1.87 -13.26 3.44
CA PRO A 27 -1.31 -11.98 3.01
C PRO A 27 0.01 -12.12 2.22
N ALA A 28 0.75 -13.20 2.43
CA ALA A 28 1.96 -13.48 1.65
C ALA A 28 1.61 -13.81 0.19
N GLY A 29 0.53 -14.55 -0.04
CA GLY A 29 -0.01 -14.80 -1.37
C GLY A 29 -0.44 -13.53 -2.09
N VAL A 30 -1.05 -12.56 -1.39
CA VAL A 30 -1.39 -11.25 -1.95
C VAL A 30 -0.12 -10.53 -2.42
N LEU A 31 0.92 -10.49 -1.60
CA LEU A 31 2.20 -9.85 -1.95
C LEU A 31 2.87 -10.53 -3.16
N ALA A 32 2.87 -11.86 -3.19
CA ALA A 32 3.41 -12.62 -4.33
C ALA A 32 2.65 -12.34 -5.63
N THR A 33 1.32 -12.24 -5.54
CA THR A 33 0.43 -11.96 -6.68
C THR A 33 0.75 -10.60 -7.32
N VAL A 34 1.08 -9.58 -6.53
CA VAL A 34 1.49 -8.26 -7.04
C VAL A 34 3.00 -8.14 -7.29
N GLY A 35 3.75 -9.22 -7.16
CA GLY A 35 5.14 -9.29 -7.59
C GLY A 35 6.19 -8.87 -6.57
N VAL A 36 5.88 -8.80 -5.26
CA VAL A 36 6.88 -8.65 -4.21
C VAL A 36 7.68 -9.95 -4.11
N LYS A 37 9.01 -9.87 -4.17
CA LYS A 37 9.90 -11.03 -4.23
C LYS A 37 10.95 -11.01 -3.11
N PRO A 38 11.49 -12.18 -2.72
CA PRO A 38 12.58 -12.26 -1.77
C PRO A 38 13.79 -11.42 -2.16
N GLY A 39 14.40 -10.79 -1.17
CA GLY A 39 15.65 -10.02 -1.33
C GLY A 39 15.48 -8.61 -1.89
N MET A 40 14.27 -8.15 -2.18
CA MET A 40 13.99 -6.78 -2.61
C MET A 40 14.19 -5.76 -1.47
N ASP A 41 14.54 -4.51 -1.85
CA ASP A 41 14.33 -3.33 -1.00
C ASP A 41 12.91 -2.82 -1.26
N VAL A 42 12.05 -2.85 -0.25
CA VAL A 42 10.62 -2.53 -0.39
C VAL A 42 10.27 -1.32 0.48
N THR A 43 9.49 -0.40 -0.08
CA THR A 43 8.79 0.62 0.70
C THR A 43 7.32 0.22 0.83
N ASP A 44 6.84 0.09 2.06
CA ASP A 44 5.42 -0.10 2.38
C ASP A 44 4.84 1.28 2.68
N LEU A 45 4.10 1.82 1.73
CA LEU A 45 3.58 3.19 1.76
C LEU A 45 2.14 3.20 2.27
N CYS A 46 1.83 4.07 3.24
CA CYS A 46 0.60 4.03 4.02
C CYS A 46 0.45 2.69 4.75
N SER A 47 1.51 2.31 5.47
CA SER A 47 1.71 0.97 6.05
C SER A 47 0.75 0.62 7.19
N GLY A 48 0.07 1.63 7.76
CA GLY A 48 -0.88 1.46 8.85
C GLY A 48 -0.25 0.75 10.07
N ASP A 49 -0.96 -0.24 10.58
CA ASP A 49 -0.55 -1.05 11.74
C ASP A 49 0.49 -2.14 11.42
N GLY A 50 1.04 -2.14 10.20
CA GLY A 50 2.10 -3.05 9.79
C GLY A 50 1.63 -4.45 9.38
N TRP A 51 0.36 -4.64 9.04
CA TRP A 51 -0.16 -5.93 8.60
C TRP A 51 0.63 -6.52 7.43
N PHE A 52 0.76 -5.79 6.33
CA PHE A 52 1.58 -6.20 5.19
C PHE A 52 3.07 -6.01 5.46
N THR A 53 3.47 -4.97 6.19
CA THR A 53 4.87 -4.71 6.54
C THR A 53 5.55 -5.92 7.14
N LEU A 54 4.88 -6.62 8.05
CA LEU A 54 5.40 -7.84 8.67
C LEU A 54 5.69 -8.94 7.64
N GLN A 55 4.78 -9.16 6.70
CA GLN A 55 4.95 -10.19 5.68
C GLN A 55 6.01 -9.80 4.64
N ILE A 56 6.06 -8.54 4.26
CA ILE A 56 7.11 -7.99 3.40
C ILE A 56 8.48 -8.19 4.07
N ALA A 57 8.60 -7.85 5.35
CA ALA A 57 9.87 -7.90 6.07
C ALA A 57 10.41 -9.33 6.27
N LYS A 58 9.55 -10.35 6.27
CA LYS A 58 9.98 -11.77 6.31
C LYS A 58 10.71 -12.21 5.04
N ILE A 59 10.51 -11.55 3.91
CA ILE A 59 11.07 -11.95 2.61
C ILE A 59 12.00 -10.90 2.01
N ALA A 60 11.77 -9.63 2.27
CA ALA A 60 12.55 -8.52 1.75
C ALA A 60 13.94 -8.46 2.41
N ARG A 61 14.90 -7.89 1.72
CA ARG A 61 16.22 -7.55 2.29
C ARG A 61 16.11 -6.39 3.27
N ARG A 62 15.32 -5.39 2.93
CA ARG A 62 15.06 -4.19 3.73
C ARG A 62 13.66 -3.67 3.45
N VAL A 63 13.01 -3.17 4.50
CA VAL A 63 11.73 -2.48 4.40
C VAL A 63 11.84 -1.06 4.93
N VAL A 64 11.13 -0.13 4.30
CA VAL A 64 10.81 1.18 4.88
C VAL A 64 9.29 1.27 4.97
N ALA A 65 8.75 1.25 6.18
CA ALA A 65 7.33 1.43 6.45
C ALA A 65 7.04 2.90 6.69
N ILE A 66 6.17 3.48 5.87
CA ILE A 66 5.83 4.91 5.92
C ILE A 66 4.35 5.05 6.18
N ASP A 67 4.00 5.83 7.20
CA ASP A 67 2.63 6.23 7.47
C ASP A 67 2.60 7.65 8.05
N ILE A 68 1.47 8.34 7.91
CA ILE A 68 1.27 9.66 8.48
C ILE A 68 0.94 9.57 9.97
N ASP A 69 0.32 8.47 10.41
CA ASP A 69 -0.06 8.23 11.80
C ASP A 69 1.07 7.54 12.59
N ARG A 70 1.72 8.31 13.45
CA ARG A 70 2.80 7.82 14.33
C ARG A 70 2.34 6.70 15.27
N ASN A 71 1.07 6.71 15.70
CA ASN A 71 0.55 5.69 16.61
C ASN A 71 0.42 4.34 15.89
N LEU A 72 0.00 4.35 14.63
CA LEU A 72 -0.04 3.14 13.82
C LEU A 72 1.37 2.59 13.57
N LEU A 73 2.35 3.44 13.32
CA LEU A 73 3.75 3.00 13.19
C LEU A 73 4.32 2.39 14.48
N GLU A 74 3.92 2.86 15.66
CA GLU A 74 4.32 2.21 16.91
C GLU A 74 3.66 0.84 17.06
N VAL A 75 2.39 0.68 16.69
CA VAL A 75 1.74 -0.64 16.62
C VAL A 75 2.49 -1.57 15.65
N ALA A 76 2.82 -1.07 14.46
CA ALA A 76 3.60 -1.81 13.47
C ALA A 76 4.96 -2.24 14.01
N ARG A 77 5.67 -1.34 14.69
CA ARG A 77 6.98 -1.61 15.32
C ARG A 77 6.89 -2.74 16.34
N HIS A 78 5.89 -2.69 17.23
CA HIS A 78 5.68 -3.76 18.22
C HIS A 78 5.36 -5.09 17.53
N ARG A 79 4.48 -5.12 16.55
CA ARG A 79 4.12 -6.31 15.78
C ARG A 79 5.34 -6.98 15.14
N LEU A 80 6.23 -6.20 14.53
CA LEU A 80 7.45 -6.73 13.90
C LEU A 80 8.45 -7.22 14.96
N ALA A 81 8.62 -6.48 16.05
CA ALA A 81 9.52 -6.87 17.15
C ALA A 81 9.12 -8.20 17.80
N GLU A 82 7.83 -8.40 18.08
CA GLU A 82 7.29 -9.66 18.60
C GLU A 82 7.54 -10.85 17.66
N SER A 83 7.64 -10.58 16.35
CA SER A 83 7.96 -11.59 15.33
C SER A 83 9.46 -11.76 15.07
N GLY A 84 10.34 -11.07 15.82
CA GLY A 84 11.79 -11.14 15.67
C GLY A 84 12.34 -10.49 14.39
N VAL A 85 11.54 -9.65 13.73
CA VAL A 85 11.94 -8.97 12.49
C VAL A 85 12.68 -7.69 12.81
N THR A 86 13.84 -7.46 12.17
CA THR A 86 14.75 -6.34 12.47
C THR A 86 15.17 -5.51 11.24
N ASN A 87 14.71 -5.87 10.05
CA ASN A 87 15.10 -5.25 8.77
C ASN A 87 14.11 -4.19 8.27
N CYS A 88 13.36 -3.54 9.18
CA CYS A 88 12.37 -2.53 8.86
C CYS A 88 12.68 -1.19 9.56
N ASP A 89 12.75 -0.12 8.77
CA ASP A 89 12.77 1.26 9.25
C ASP A 89 11.32 1.81 9.25
N PHE A 90 10.91 2.50 10.32
CA PHE A 90 9.58 3.11 10.44
C PHE A 90 9.69 4.62 10.39
N VAL A 91 9.05 5.24 9.41
CA VAL A 91 9.18 6.67 9.11
C VAL A 91 7.82 7.34 9.07
N ALA A 92 7.58 8.26 9.98
CA ALA A 92 6.35 9.06 9.98
C ALA A 92 6.45 10.22 8.99
N GLY A 93 5.49 10.34 8.08
CA GLY A 93 5.45 11.44 7.14
C GLY A 93 4.37 11.32 6.07
N ASP A 94 4.22 12.40 5.31
CA ASP A 94 3.28 12.51 4.21
C ASP A 94 3.78 11.72 3.00
N ALA A 95 2.95 10.88 2.42
CA ALA A 95 3.27 10.06 1.25
C ALA A 95 3.76 10.89 0.04
N TYR A 96 3.35 12.14 -0.08
CA TYR A 96 3.84 13.05 -1.12
C TYR A 96 5.31 13.45 -0.96
N GLU A 97 5.88 13.28 0.22
CA GLU A 97 7.28 13.58 0.53
C GLU A 97 8.19 12.33 0.45
N LEU A 98 7.72 11.29 -0.24
CA LEU A 98 8.34 9.96 -0.28
C LEU A 98 9.83 9.97 -0.59
N ALA A 99 10.28 10.82 -1.52
CA ALA A 99 11.70 10.93 -1.88
C ALA A 99 12.59 11.40 -0.71
N LYS A 100 12.04 12.18 0.24
CA LYS A 100 12.74 12.60 1.46
C LYS A 100 12.70 11.53 2.54
N LEU A 101 11.55 10.82 2.65
CA LEU A 101 11.32 9.80 3.69
C LEU A 101 12.06 8.49 3.39
N ALA A 102 12.20 8.15 2.10
CA ALA A 102 12.92 6.97 1.62
C ALA A 102 14.01 7.36 0.60
N PRO A 103 15.11 8.00 1.03
CA PRO A 103 16.09 8.59 0.11
C PRO A 103 16.91 7.55 -0.68
N ARG A 104 16.89 6.29 -0.28
CA ARG A 104 17.55 5.21 -1.03
C ARG A 104 16.54 4.55 -1.97
N PRO A 105 16.80 4.54 -3.30
CA PRO A 105 15.90 3.92 -4.26
C PRO A 105 15.60 2.45 -3.94
N GLY A 106 14.33 2.08 -4.02
CA GLY A 106 13.83 0.73 -3.77
C GLY A 106 13.59 -0.08 -5.05
N ASP A 107 13.49 -1.39 -4.89
CA ASP A 107 13.06 -2.30 -5.95
C ASP A 107 11.55 -2.30 -6.12
N PHE A 108 10.83 -2.03 -5.02
CA PHE A 108 9.37 -2.07 -4.98
C PHE A 108 8.82 -1.02 -4.02
N VAL A 109 7.76 -0.31 -4.44
CA VAL A 109 6.87 0.45 -3.56
C VAL A 109 5.53 -0.28 -3.54
N PHE A 110 5.05 -0.63 -2.36
CA PHE A 110 3.76 -1.29 -2.14
C PHE A 110 2.79 -0.31 -1.47
N LEU A 111 1.54 -0.28 -1.93
CA LEU A 111 0.48 0.52 -1.35
C LEU A 111 -0.83 -0.26 -1.39
N ALA A 112 -1.39 -0.56 -0.22
CA ALA A 112 -2.66 -1.27 -0.11
C ALA A 112 -3.72 -0.43 0.60
N ASN A 113 -4.94 -0.44 0.07
CA ASN A 113 -6.12 0.17 0.69
C ASN A 113 -6.03 1.67 1.01
N ALA A 114 -5.21 2.40 0.27
CA ALA A 114 -5.06 3.85 0.49
C ALA A 114 -5.21 4.68 -0.80
N PHE A 115 -4.97 4.10 -1.98
CA PHE A 115 -4.96 4.86 -3.24
C PHE A 115 -6.31 5.50 -3.59
N HIS A 116 -7.42 4.91 -3.16
CA HIS A 116 -8.77 5.47 -3.36
C HIS A 116 -8.96 6.84 -2.69
N GLY A 117 -8.33 7.06 -1.53
CA GLY A 117 -8.42 8.31 -0.77
C GLY A 117 -7.39 9.37 -1.17
N VAL A 118 -6.49 9.10 -2.12
CA VAL A 118 -5.44 10.04 -2.53
C VAL A 118 -6.02 11.21 -3.33
N PRO A 119 -5.94 12.47 -2.84
CA PRO A 119 -6.48 13.63 -3.55
C PRO A 119 -5.72 13.96 -4.83
N ASP A 120 -4.39 13.97 -4.78
CA ASP A 120 -3.51 14.26 -5.94
C ASP A 120 -2.73 12.99 -6.34
N ARG A 121 -3.41 12.12 -7.11
CA ARG A 121 -2.86 10.84 -7.56
C ARG A 121 -1.68 10.99 -8.50
N LEU A 122 -1.66 12.06 -9.31
CA LEU A 122 -0.56 12.38 -10.20
C LEU A 122 0.71 12.68 -9.39
N ARG A 123 0.62 13.55 -8.40
CA ARG A 123 1.74 13.91 -7.52
C ARG A 123 2.27 12.68 -6.77
N LEU A 124 1.39 11.81 -6.26
CA LEU A 124 1.81 10.59 -5.59
C LEU A 124 2.56 9.65 -6.55
N ALA A 125 2.03 9.43 -7.75
CA ALA A 125 2.67 8.58 -8.75
C ALA A 125 4.07 9.10 -9.16
N GLN A 126 4.23 10.41 -9.29
CA GLN A 126 5.52 11.06 -9.55
C GLN A 126 6.49 10.86 -8.38
N ALA A 127 6.05 11.08 -7.13
CA ALA A 127 6.86 10.86 -5.94
C ALA A 127 7.34 9.40 -5.84
N VAL A 128 6.45 8.44 -6.12
CA VAL A 128 6.81 7.02 -6.17
C VAL A 128 7.83 6.74 -7.26
N ARG A 129 7.62 7.26 -8.49
CA ARG A 129 8.54 7.07 -9.61
C ARG A 129 9.96 7.52 -9.28
N GLU A 130 10.11 8.64 -8.57
CA GLU A 130 11.42 9.19 -8.18
C GLU A 130 12.19 8.28 -7.22
N THR A 131 11.49 7.52 -6.37
CA THR A 131 12.10 6.63 -5.37
C THR A 131 12.34 5.21 -5.84
N LEU A 132 11.90 4.85 -7.03
CA LEU A 132 12.16 3.54 -7.61
C LEU A 132 13.51 3.49 -8.33
N LYS A 133 14.21 2.37 -8.22
CA LYS A 133 15.33 2.04 -9.11
C LYS A 133 14.86 1.97 -10.57
N PRO A 134 15.76 2.08 -11.57
CA PRO A 134 15.42 1.69 -12.95
C PRO A 134 14.85 0.27 -12.96
N LYS A 135 13.71 0.06 -13.63
CA LYS A 135 12.93 -1.19 -13.61
C LYS A 135 12.36 -1.59 -12.23
N GLY A 136 12.37 -0.68 -11.27
CA GLY A 136 11.64 -0.88 -10.01
C GLY A 136 10.14 -0.78 -10.23
N HIS A 137 9.36 -1.37 -9.31
CA HIS A 137 7.92 -1.54 -9.48
C HIS A 137 7.12 -0.79 -8.41
N PHE A 138 5.94 -0.35 -8.81
CA PHE A 138 4.90 0.17 -7.92
C PHE A 138 3.69 -0.75 -7.98
N GLY A 139 3.36 -1.39 -6.86
CA GLY A 139 2.19 -2.25 -6.71
C GLY A 139 1.13 -1.58 -5.86
N VAL A 140 -0.09 -1.50 -6.39
CA VAL A 140 -1.27 -1.00 -5.67
C VAL A 140 -2.29 -2.10 -5.55
N VAL A 141 -2.79 -2.34 -4.33
CA VAL A 141 -3.95 -3.19 -4.04
C VAL A 141 -5.09 -2.28 -3.60
N ASN A 142 -6.20 -2.32 -4.33
CA ASN A 142 -7.32 -1.42 -4.08
C ASN A 142 -8.66 -2.12 -4.23
N TRP A 143 -9.69 -1.59 -3.55
CA TRP A 143 -11.05 -2.08 -3.64
C TRP A 143 -11.61 -1.94 -5.05
N HIS A 144 -12.29 -2.97 -5.54
CA HIS A 144 -13.11 -2.84 -6.75
C HIS A 144 -14.18 -1.77 -6.59
N GLN A 145 -14.54 -1.11 -7.68
CA GLN A 145 -15.64 -0.15 -7.75
C GLN A 145 -17.00 -0.88 -7.69
N ARG A 146 -17.30 -1.39 -6.49
CA ARG A 146 -18.57 -2.06 -6.16
C ARG A 146 -19.29 -1.30 -5.05
N PRO A 147 -20.62 -1.36 -4.95
CA PRO A 147 -21.33 -0.87 -3.78
C PRO A 147 -20.73 -1.42 -2.48
N ARG A 148 -20.56 -0.54 -1.49
CA ARG A 148 -19.97 -0.94 -0.20
C ARG A 148 -20.75 -2.07 0.47
N GLU A 149 -22.05 -2.10 0.25
CA GLU A 149 -23.00 -3.10 0.76
C GLU A 149 -22.71 -4.51 0.23
N GLU A 150 -22.06 -4.63 -0.93
CA GLU A 150 -21.66 -5.90 -1.54
C GLU A 150 -20.32 -6.44 -1.01
N THR A 151 -19.61 -5.67 -0.18
CA THR A 151 -18.29 -6.04 0.36
C THR A 151 -18.39 -6.25 1.86
N SER A 152 -18.77 -7.45 2.29
CA SER A 152 -19.02 -7.78 3.68
C SER A 152 -17.88 -8.58 4.31
N ILE A 153 -17.50 -8.17 5.55
CA ILE A 153 -16.58 -8.91 6.41
C ILE A 153 -17.25 -9.00 7.80
N PHE A 154 -17.31 -10.20 8.35
CA PHE A 154 -18.08 -10.50 9.57
C PHE A 154 -19.56 -10.10 9.49
N GLY A 155 -20.15 -10.19 8.30
CA GLY A 155 -21.57 -9.85 8.07
C GLY A 155 -21.87 -8.35 7.96
N GLU A 156 -20.86 -7.50 8.04
CA GLU A 156 -21.01 -6.05 7.99
C GLU A 156 -20.34 -5.46 6.74
N PRO A 157 -20.95 -4.46 6.07
CA PRO A 157 -20.33 -3.75 4.95
C PRO A 157 -18.99 -3.10 5.35
N ARG A 158 -17.95 -3.30 4.55
CA ARG A 158 -16.59 -2.84 4.84
C ARG A 158 -15.92 -2.14 3.66
N GLY A 159 -14.79 -1.52 3.94
CA GLY A 159 -14.03 -0.73 2.98
C GLY A 159 -14.51 0.71 2.89
N PRO A 160 -13.91 1.51 1.99
CA PRO A 160 -14.26 2.91 1.79
C PRO A 160 -15.69 3.06 1.26
N ALA A 161 -16.24 4.25 1.40
CA ALA A 161 -17.51 4.65 0.78
C ALA A 161 -17.47 4.37 -0.73
N THR A 162 -18.62 4.03 -1.31
CA THR A 162 -18.71 3.60 -2.72
C THR A 162 -18.14 4.64 -3.68
N GLU A 163 -18.37 5.92 -3.42
CA GLU A 163 -17.91 7.07 -4.22
C GLU A 163 -16.40 7.28 -4.22
N LEU A 164 -15.68 6.75 -3.23
CA LEU A 164 -14.22 6.79 -3.18
C LEU A 164 -13.57 5.65 -3.98
N ARG A 165 -14.32 4.60 -4.30
CA ARG A 165 -13.78 3.41 -4.97
C ARG A 165 -13.48 3.71 -6.43
N LEU A 166 -12.31 3.28 -6.87
CA LEU A 166 -11.85 3.47 -8.25
C LEU A 166 -11.94 2.16 -9.03
N SER A 167 -12.28 2.28 -10.30
CA SER A 167 -12.07 1.16 -11.22
C SER A 167 -10.58 0.90 -11.46
N PRO A 168 -10.19 -0.31 -11.91
CA PRO A 168 -8.83 -0.57 -12.36
C PRO A 168 -8.36 0.43 -13.41
N GLU A 169 -9.21 0.80 -14.36
CA GLU A 169 -8.91 1.72 -15.46
C GLU A 169 -8.60 3.13 -14.95
N GLU A 170 -9.38 3.65 -13.99
CA GLU A 170 -9.15 4.95 -13.37
C GLU A 170 -7.83 4.98 -12.59
N THR A 171 -7.53 3.90 -11.86
CA THR A 171 -6.28 3.75 -11.14
C THR A 171 -5.09 3.71 -12.09
N ILE A 172 -5.17 2.88 -13.16
CA ILE A 172 -4.14 2.77 -14.18
C ILE A 172 -3.87 4.12 -14.83
N LYS A 173 -4.90 4.78 -15.32
CA LYS A 173 -4.78 6.10 -15.96
C LYS A 173 -4.11 7.13 -15.06
N SER A 174 -4.47 7.14 -13.77
CA SER A 174 -3.90 8.09 -12.80
C SER A 174 -2.41 7.86 -12.56
N ILE A 175 -1.98 6.61 -12.49
CA ILE A 175 -0.59 6.25 -12.20
C ILE A 175 0.29 6.40 -13.46
N GLU A 176 -0.22 6.01 -14.64
CA GLU A 176 0.51 6.17 -15.91
C GLU A 176 0.76 7.65 -16.25
N ALA A 177 -0.15 8.54 -15.86
CA ALA A 177 0.06 9.99 -15.98
C ALA A 177 1.31 10.47 -15.21
N GLY A 178 1.70 9.78 -14.14
CA GLY A 178 2.93 10.04 -13.35
C GLY A 178 4.21 9.47 -13.98
N GLY A 179 4.14 8.84 -15.17
CA GLY A 179 5.31 8.35 -15.91
C GLY A 179 5.76 6.94 -15.49
N LEU A 180 4.86 6.16 -14.91
CA LEU A 180 5.01 4.72 -14.68
C LEU A 180 4.25 3.97 -15.79
N LYS A 181 4.65 2.74 -16.10
CA LYS A 181 4.05 1.91 -17.15
C LYS A 181 3.41 0.68 -16.55
N LEU A 182 2.14 0.42 -16.84
CA LEU A 182 1.45 -0.79 -16.41
C LEU A 182 2.17 -2.05 -16.92
N THR A 183 2.39 -3.01 -16.03
CA THR A 183 2.96 -4.33 -16.36
C THR A 183 1.99 -5.46 -16.02
N GLN A 184 1.09 -5.26 -15.05
CA GLN A 184 0.20 -6.32 -14.60
C GLN A 184 -1.09 -5.74 -14.00
N LEU A 185 -2.22 -6.40 -14.30
CA LEU A 185 -3.51 -6.25 -13.62
C LEU A 185 -3.93 -7.64 -13.15
N VAL A 186 -4.27 -7.80 -11.87
CA VAL A 186 -4.63 -9.08 -11.27
C VAL A 186 -5.83 -8.94 -10.33
N GLU A 187 -6.56 -10.02 -10.16
CA GLU A 187 -7.57 -10.12 -9.11
C GLU A 187 -6.91 -10.43 -7.76
N VAL A 188 -7.38 -9.75 -6.72
CA VAL A 188 -7.00 -9.98 -5.32
C VAL A 188 -8.29 -10.26 -4.53
N PRO A 189 -8.74 -11.51 -4.49
CA PRO A 189 -10.00 -11.85 -3.83
C PRO A 189 -10.01 -11.47 -2.34
N PRO A 190 -11.21 -11.23 -1.76
CA PRO A 190 -12.52 -11.35 -2.41
C PRO A 190 -13.01 -10.08 -3.10
N TYR A 191 -12.46 -8.90 -2.81
CA TYR A 191 -13.07 -7.62 -3.18
C TYR A 191 -12.10 -6.63 -3.85
N HIS A 192 -10.87 -7.05 -4.11
CA HIS A 192 -9.80 -6.16 -4.55
C HIS A 192 -9.23 -6.59 -5.91
N TYR A 193 -8.57 -5.63 -6.53
CA TYR A 193 -7.67 -5.84 -7.64
C TYR A 193 -6.25 -5.36 -7.27
N GLY A 194 -5.26 -5.87 -7.96
CA GLY A 194 -3.89 -5.41 -7.91
C GLY A 194 -3.44 -4.87 -9.26
N VAL A 195 -2.77 -3.72 -9.28
CA VAL A 195 -2.11 -3.16 -10.46
C VAL A 195 -0.64 -2.95 -10.16
N VAL A 196 0.21 -3.37 -11.10
CA VAL A 196 1.66 -3.25 -10.97
C VAL A 196 2.21 -2.45 -12.13
N PHE A 197 3.07 -1.50 -11.81
CA PHE A 197 3.71 -0.63 -12.78
C PHE A 197 5.22 -0.73 -12.68
N GLU A 198 5.91 -0.51 -13.77
CA GLU A 198 7.36 -0.43 -13.84
C GLU A 198 7.80 1.01 -14.08
N ARG A 199 8.89 1.42 -13.42
CA ARG A 199 9.59 2.65 -13.77
C ARG A 199 10.31 2.47 -15.09
N SER A 200 9.82 3.14 -16.14
CA SER A 200 10.50 3.17 -17.44
C SER A 200 11.93 3.74 -17.29
N PRO A 201 12.91 3.23 -18.06
CA PRO A 201 14.19 3.88 -18.18
C PRO A 201 13.99 5.33 -18.65
N SER A 202 14.74 6.25 -18.07
CA SER A 202 14.80 7.68 -18.49
C SER A 202 15.48 7.80 -19.82
#